data_a2eedfd335f637d69a41d62388b13442
#
_entry.id   a2eedfd335f637d69a41d62388b13442
#
_cell.length_a   1.000
_cell.length_b   1.000
_cell.length_c   1.000
_cell.angle_alpha   90.00
_cell.angle_beta   90.00
_cell.angle_gamma   90.00
#
_symmetry.space_group_name_H-M   'P 1'
#
loop_
_entity.id
_entity.type
_entity.pdbx_description
1 polymer ?
#
loop_
_entity_poly.entity_id
_entity_poly.type
_entity_poly.pdbx_seq_one_letter_code
_entity_poly.pdbx_strand_id
1 'polypeptide(L)'
;LPERTVAQNVYLGREPRKGLLIDKKGMIERTREILADLGVDFIDATSRVGALTVAEQQIVEIVKALSFDARVISMDEPTAALSDHEVELLYAIIRRLTARGVAVIYVSHRLKEIFDLCDSITILKDGALVSTDPASALTQDELVRRMVGRPIQSYYPGAEPGTQLGATKVSLRGAGNDFVDDVTLDLRAGEIVGLAGLQGSGRTEIVEGIFGAYPFTRGTLELDGREVRITSPRQAVRPRIALITEDRKAQGLALGQPVLDNA
;
A
#
# COMPACT_ATOMS: atom_id res chain seq x y z
N LEU A 1 -6.94 -1.40 18.16
CA LEU A 1 -7.43 -2.68 18.63
C LEU A 1 -8.69 -3.07 17.83
N PRO A 2 -8.67 -4.09 16.93
CA PRO A 2 -9.73 -4.38 15.97
C PRO A 2 -11.07 -4.74 16.64
N GLU A 3 -11.04 -5.37 17.79
CA GLU A 3 -12.25 -5.81 18.52
C GLU A 3 -12.96 -4.68 19.29
N ARG A 4 -12.31 -3.52 19.42
CA ARG A 4 -12.88 -2.36 20.12
C ARG A 4 -13.56 -1.41 19.13
N THR A 5 -14.49 -0.60 19.66
CA THR A 5 -15.14 0.43 18.84
C THR A 5 -14.19 1.59 18.53
N VAL A 6 -14.54 2.39 17.53
CA VAL A 6 -13.81 3.63 17.16
C VAL A 6 -13.62 4.51 18.41
N ALA A 7 -14.69 4.83 19.13
CA ALA A 7 -14.62 5.66 20.32
C ALA A 7 -13.71 5.04 21.41
N GLN A 8 -13.73 3.70 21.57
CA GLN A 8 -12.86 3.01 22.52
C GLN A 8 -11.37 3.04 22.09
N ASN A 9 -11.08 3.02 20.80
CA ASN A 9 -9.72 3.17 20.29
C ASN A 9 -9.21 4.60 20.44
N VAL A 10 -10.05 5.60 20.14
CA VAL A 10 -9.72 7.04 20.27
C VAL A 10 -9.32 7.38 21.70
N TYR A 11 -10.05 6.88 22.69
CA TYR A 11 -9.78 7.18 24.11
C TYR A 11 -9.01 6.07 24.84
N LEU A 12 -8.38 5.16 24.14
CA LEU A 12 -7.64 4.04 24.75
C LEU A 12 -6.56 4.54 25.75
N GLY A 13 -6.65 4.07 26.99
CA GLY A 13 -5.76 4.46 28.10
C GLY A 13 -6.04 5.85 28.68
N ARG A 14 -7.07 6.55 28.20
CA ARG A 14 -7.47 7.90 28.62
C ARG A 14 -8.99 8.03 28.69
N GLU A 15 -9.68 6.93 29.00
CA GLU A 15 -11.12 6.88 29.01
C GLU A 15 -11.69 7.92 30.01
N PRO A 16 -12.55 8.87 29.54
CA PRO A 16 -13.19 9.83 30.41
C PRO A 16 -14.09 9.12 31.42
N ARG A 17 -14.14 9.65 32.64
CA ARG A 17 -14.88 9.04 33.75
C ARG A 17 -15.93 9.97 34.33
N LYS A 18 -17.05 9.40 34.72
CA LYS A 18 -18.07 10.02 35.62
C LYS A 18 -18.04 9.30 36.97
N GLY A 19 -17.35 9.88 37.95
CA GLY A 19 -17.02 9.23 39.19
C GLY A 19 -16.10 8.02 38.98
N LEU A 20 -16.52 6.83 39.44
CA LEU A 20 -15.73 5.59 39.28
C LEU A 20 -15.97 4.86 37.93
N LEU A 21 -16.96 5.26 37.16
CA LEU A 21 -17.35 4.57 35.92
C LEU A 21 -16.80 5.31 34.67
N ILE A 22 -16.50 4.54 33.62
CA ILE A 22 -16.13 5.08 32.31
C ILE A 22 -17.37 5.74 31.68
N ASP A 23 -17.19 6.99 31.20
CA ASP A 23 -18.24 7.72 30.48
C ASP A 23 -18.29 7.31 29.01
N LYS A 24 -18.86 6.13 28.74
CA LYS A 24 -18.98 5.59 27.38
C LYS A 24 -19.77 6.51 26.45
N LYS A 25 -20.82 7.18 26.95
CA LYS A 25 -21.64 8.09 26.16
C LYS A 25 -20.85 9.33 25.75
N GLY A 26 -20.15 9.95 26.70
CA GLY A 26 -19.29 11.10 26.44
C GLY A 26 -18.14 10.77 25.47
N MET A 27 -17.56 9.55 25.53
CA MET A 27 -16.57 9.12 24.54
C MET A 27 -17.14 9.09 23.11
N ILE A 28 -18.32 8.51 22.92
CA ILE A 28 -18.99 8.41 21.63
C ILE A 28 -19.31 9.81 21.08
N GLU A 29 -19.91 10.68 21.91
CA GLU A 29 -20.29 12.05 21.50
C GLU A 29 -19.07 12.86 21.08
N ARG A 30 -18.02 12.90 21.89
CA ARG A 30 -16.78 13.64 21.55
C ARG A 30 -16.08 13.05 20.32
N THR A 31 -16.09 11.74 20.14
CA THR A 31 -15.54 11.12 18.93
C THR A 31 -16.29 11.56 17.68
N ARG A 32 -17.63 11.61 17.74
CA ARG A 32 -18.48 12.11 16.64
C ARG A 32 -18.20 13.59 16.33
N GLU A 33 -18.02 14.41 17.34
CA GLU A 33 -17.65 15.82 17.18
C GLU A 33 -16.34 15.98 16.42
N ILE A 34 -15.29 15.22 16.78
CA ILE A 34 -13.99 15.27 16.10
C ILE A 34 -14.11 14.76 14.66
N LEU A 35 -14.83 13.66 14.43
CA LEU A 35 -15.07 13.12 13.08
C LEU A 35 -15.80 14.14 12.18
N ALA A 36 -16.89 14.73 12.69
CA ALA A 36 -17.65 15.76 11.95
C ALA A 36 -16.78 16.99 11.65
N ASP A 37 -15.95 17.40 12.57
CA ASP A 37 -15.02 18.51 12.47
C ASP A 37 -13.95 18.30 11.38
N LEU A 38 -13.57 17.04 11.16
CA LEU A 38 -12.72 16.62 10.05
C LEU A 38 -13.49 16.39 8.73
N GLY A 39 -14.81 16.44 8.76
CA GLY A 39 -15.69 16.12 7.63
C GLY A 39 -15.70 14.65 7.26
N VAL A 40 -15.63 13.79 8.27
CA VAL A 40 -15.55 12.31 8.17
C VAL A 40 -16.72 11.71 8.95
N ASP A 41 -17.93 12.13 8.63
CA ASP A 41 -19.18 11.72 9.28
C ASP A 41 -19.68 10.33 8.86
N PHE A 42 -19.06 9.75 7.85
CA PHE A 42 -19.34 8.37 7.39
C PHE A 42 -18.75 7.29 8.31
N ILE A 43 -17.84 7.60 9.23
CA ILE A 43 -17.33 6.67 10.24
C ILE A 43 -18.19 6.73 11.50
N ASP A 44 -18.89 5.62 11.83
CA ASP A 44 -19.64 5.56 13.09
C ASP A 44 -18.71 5.28 14.27
N ALA A 45 -18.77 6.15 15.29
CA ALA A 45 -17.99 6.03 16.52
C ALA A 45 -18.25 4.72 17.30
N THR A 46 -19.35 4.03 17.01
CA THR A 46 -19.73 2.76 17.64
C THR A 46 -19.31 1.52 16.85
N SER A 47 -18.88 1.68 15.60
CA SER A 47 -18.40 0.58 14.77
C SER A 47 -17.11 -0.01 15.33
N ARG A 48 -16.91 -1.33 15.15
CA ARG A 48 -15.63 -1.99 15.48
C ARG A 48 -14.57 -1.60 14.47
N VAL A 49 -13.36 -1.28 14.94
CA VAL A 49 -12.26 -0.87 14.08
C VAL A 49 -11.86 -1.96 13.08
N GLY A 50 -11.97 -3.23 13.47
CA GLY A 50 -11.69 -4.36 12.56
C GLY A 50 -12.68 -4.52 11.40
N ALA A 51 -13.84 -3.83 11.42
CA ALA A 51 -14.80 -3.82 10.30
C ALA A 51 -14.58 -2.64 9.34
N LEU A 52 -13.67 -1.72 9.67
CA LEU A 52 -13.35 -0.55 8.87
C LEU A 52 -12.32 -0.89 7.79
N THR A 53 -12.36 -0.14 6.69
CA THR A 53 -11.30 -0.16 5.67
C THR A 53 -9.98 0.34 6.26
N VAL A 54 -8.86 0.06 5.59
CA VAL A 54 -7.53 0.52 6.04
C VAL A 54 -7.49 2.05 6.11
N ALA A 55 -8.10 2.75 5.15
CA ALA A 55 -8.20 4.20 5.14
C ALA A 55 -8.98 4.73 6.36
N GLU A 56 -10.12 4.15 6.65
CA GLU A 56 -10.93 4.53 7.82
C GLU A 56 -10.17 4.27 9.14
N GLN A 57 -9.42 3.17 9.22
CA GLN A 57 -8.56 2.89 10.37
C GLN A 57 -7.46 3.96 10.54
N GLN A 58 -6.85 4.42 9.43
CA GLN A 58 -5.89 5.52 9.44
C GLN A 58 -6.50 6.83 9.96
N ILE A 59 -7.72 7.14 9.53
CA ILE A 59 -8.46 8.29 10.03
C ILE A 59 -8.73 8.17 11.54
N VAL A 60 -9.08 6.98 12.03
CA VAL A 60 -9.29 6.75 13.47
C VAL A 60 -8.01 7.03 14.27
N GLU A 61 -6.82 6.71 13.77
CA GLU A 61 -5.55 7.05 14.44
C GLU A 61 -5.32 8.57 14.46
N ILE A 62 -5.70 9.32 13.42
CA ILE A 62 -5.65 10.78 13.40
C ILE A 62 -6.64 11.36 14.42
N VAL A 63 -7.87 10.88 14.45
CA VAL A 63 -8.90 11.28 15.44
C VAL A 63 -8.42 11.04 16.87
N LYS A 64 -7.76 9.92 17.11
CA LYS A 64 -7.13 9.60 18.38
C LYS A 64 -6.07 10.63 18.77
N ALA A 65 -5.17 11.03 17.85
CA ALA A 65 -4.20 12.09 18.10
C ALA A 65 -4.87 13.42 18.44
N LEU A 66 -5.93 13.81 17.75
CA LEU A 66 -6.69 15.02 18.02
C LEU A 66 -7.45 15.00 19.33
N SER A 67 -7.88 13.83 19.80
CA SER A 67 -8.63 13.70 21.06
C SER A 67 -7.84 14.12 22.31
N PHE A 68 -6.55 14.42 22.16
CA PHE A 68 -5.68 14.98 23.22
C PHE A 68 -4.99 16.27 22.83
N ASP A 69 -5.61 17.04 21.92
CA ASP A 69 -5.13 18.36 21.47
C ASP A 69 -3.67 18.31 20.98
N ALA A 70 -3.33 17.32 20.18
CA ALA A 70 -2.01 17.16 19.61
C ALA A 70 -1.61 18.41 18.81
N ARG A 71 -0.46 18.98 19.14
CA ARG A 71 0.13 20.13 18.42
C ARG A 71 1.04 19.70 17.29
N VAL A 72 1.54 18.47 17.36
CA VAL A 72 2.42 17.85 16.36
C VAL A 72 1.90 16.44 16.09
N ILE A 73 1.76 16.07 14.84
CA ILE A 73 1.38 14.72 14.41
C ILE A 73 2.48 14.22 13.47
N SER A 74 3.05 13.05 13.79
CA SER A 74 3.97 12.35 12.91
C SER A 74 3.22 11.22 12.20
N MET A 75 3.32 11.19 10.86
CA MET A 75 2.72 10.19 10.00
C MET A 75 3.82 9.47 9.23
N ASP A 76 3.91 8.16 9.42
CA ASP A 76 4.91 7.31 8.77
C ASP A 76 4.21 6.45 7.72
N GLU A 77 4.53 6.71 6.42
CA GLU A 77 3.96 6.03 5.25
C GLU A 77 2.42 5.92 5.28
N PRO A 78 1.67 7.01 5.57
CA PRO A 78 0.24 6.88 5.87
C PRO A 78 -0.61 6.47 4.67
N THR A 79 -0.06 6.49 3.46
CA THR A 79 -0.73 6.19 2.19
C THR A 79 -0.37 4.82 1.61
N ALA A 80 0.49 4.04 2.27
CA ALA A 80 1.05 2.80 1.71
C ALA A 80 0.00 1.78 1.25
N ALA A 81 -1.17 1.74 1.90
CA ALA A 81 -2.26 0.80 1.62
C ALA A 81 -3.55 1.51 1.16
N LEU A 82 -3.46 2.78 0.73
CA LEU A 82 -4.60 3.59 0.32
C LEU A 82 -4.73 3.64 -1.20
N SER A 83 -5.97 3.68 -1.70
CA SER A 83 -6.29 4.04 -3.07
C SER A 83 -6.10 5.55 -3.30
N ASP A 84 -5.99 5.98 -4.57
CA ASP A 84 -5.81 7.40 -4.91
C ASP A 84 -6.93 8.30 -4.34
N HIS A 85 -8.17 7.83 -4.33
CA HIS A 85 -9.29 8.56 -3.74
C HIS A 85 -9.15 8.73 -2.21
N GLU A 86 -8.69 7.70 -1.52
CA GLU A 86 -8.44 7.73 -0.07
C GLU A 86 -7.25 8.62 0.29
N VAL A 87 -6.22 8.68 -0.58
CA VAL A 87 -5.10 9.61 -0.44
C VAL A 87 -5.58 11.07 -0.50
N GLU A 88 -6.44 11.42 -1.45
CA GLU A 88 -7.02 12.77 -1.55
C GLU A 88 -7.82 13.14 -0.29
N LEU A 89 -8.59 12.20 0.26
CA LEU A 89 -9.31 12.41 1.52
C LEU A 89 -8.33 12.67 2.68
N LEU A 90 -7.25 11.88 2.78
CA LEU A 90 -6.22 12.09 3.80
C LEU A 90 -5.55 13.46 3.65
N TYR A 91 -5.26 13.90 2.42
CA TYR A 91 -4.70 15.22 2.16
C TYR A 91 -5.64 16.35 2.61
N ALA A 92 -6.94 16.22 2.34
CA ALA A 92 -7.94 17.18 2.81
C ALA A 92 -7.96 17.28 4.35
N ILE A 93 -7.84 16.15 5.04
CA ILE A 93 -7.74 16.10 6.51
C ILE A 93 -6.45 16.78 6.98
N ILE A 94 -5.30 16.47 6.39
CA ILE A 94 -4.01 17.09 6.77
C ILE A 94 -4.05 18.61 6.58
N ARG A 95 -4.59 19.09 5.45
CA ARG A 95 -4.76 20.55 5.20
C ARG A 95 -5.67 21.22 6.23
N ARG A 96 -6.72 20.55 6.70
CA ARG A 96 -7.56 21.06 7.80
C ARG A 96 -6.81 21.11 9.13
N LEU A 97 -5.95 20.14 9.41
CA LEU A 97 -5.12 20.12 10.61
C LEU A 97 -4.10 21.25 10.61
N THR A 98 -3.38 21.43 9.51
CA THR A 98 -2.39 22.54 9.39
C THR A 98 -3.03 23.90 9.44
N ALA A 99 -4.23 24.09 8.85
CA ALA A 99 -5.01 25.31 8.97
C ALA A 99 -5.41 25.65 10.43
N ARG A 100 -5.44 24.67 11.32
CA ARG A 100 -5.68 24.83 12.77
C ARG A 100 -4.40 25.02 13.58
N GLY A 101 -3.24 25.11 12.94
CA GLY A 101 -1.95 25.29 13.57
C GLY A 101 -1.29 24.00 14.07
N VAL A 102 -1.78 22.82 13.69
CA VAL A 102 -1.13 21.55 13.97
C VAL A 102 0.08 21.40 13.04
N ALA A 103 1.26 21.16 13.58
CA ALA A 103 2.45 20.82 12.80
C ALA A 103 2.38 19.34 12.39
N VAL A 104 2.68 19.03 11.12
CA VAL A 104 2.67 17.67 10.62
C VAL A 104 4.08 17.29 10.14
N ILE A 105 4.60 16.17 10.63
CA ILE A 105 5.78 15.50 10.10
C ILE A 105 5.28 14.36 9.23
N TYR A 106 5.55 14.45 7.92
CA TYR A 106 5.07 13.49 6.94
C TYR A 106 6.25 12.71 6.38
N VAL A 107 6.30 11.42 6.65
CA VAL A 107 7.34 10.52 6.13
C VAL A 107 6.75 9.70 5.00
N SER A 108 7.34 9.78 3.82
CA SER A 108 6.94 8.99 2.64
C SER A 108 8.13 8.79 1.69
N HIS A 109 8.13 7.69 0.96
CA HIS A 109 9.02 7.44 -0.17
C HIS A 109 8.37 7.81 -1.52
N ARG A 110 7.10 8.19 -1.51
CA ARG A 110 6.35 8.61 -2.70
C ARG A 110 6.59 10.10 -2.96
N LEU A 111 7.45 10.41 -3.92
CA LEU A 111 7.86 11.79 -4.21
C LEU A 111 6.69 12.71 -4.52
N LYS A 112 5.69 12.23 -5.27
CA LYS A 112 4.49 13.01 -5.58
C LYS A 112 3.82 13.54 -4.33
N GLU A 113 3.63 12.71 -3.30
CA GLU A 113 3.00 13.08 -2.04
C GLU A 113 3.78 14.21 -1.32
N ILE A 114 5.10 14.09 -1.30
CA ILE A 114 5.99 15.08 -0.68
C ILE A 114 5.83 16.44 -1.35
N PHE A 115 5.80 16.49 -2.69
CA PHE A 115 5.65 17.75 -3.43
C PHE A 115 4.23 18.31 -3.39
N ASP A 116 3.20 17.46 -3.31
CA ASP A 116 1.80 17.89 -3.29
C ASP A 116 1.37 18.43 -1.90
N LEU A 117 2.06 17.99 -0.83
CA LEU A 117 1.58 18.22 0.54
C LEU A 117 2.53 19.05 1.42
N CYS A 118 3.86 18.89 1.26
CA CYS A 118 4.82 19.43 2.21
C CYS A 118 5.30 20.85 1.84
N ASP A 119 5.44 21.71 2.84
CA ASP A 119 6.02 23.06 2.69
C ASP A 119 7.56 23.00 2.62
N SER A 120 8.17 22.10 3.38
CA SER A 120 9.62 21.88 3.41
C SER A 120 9.96 20.40 3.41
N ILE A 121 11.10 20.07 2.80
CA ILE A 121 11.59 18.70 2.63
C ILE A 121 12.92 18.55 3.35
N THR A 122 12.97 17.61 4.29
CA THR A 122 14.22 17.21 4.96
C THR A 122 14.70 15.89 4.37
N ILE A 123 15.89 15.88 3.82
CA ILE A 123 16.49 14.72 3.17
C ILE A 123 17.45 14.05 4.15
N LEU A 124 17.19 12.77 4.40
CA LEU A 124 18.03 11.89 5.21
C LEU A 124 18.67 10.81 4.34
N LYS A 125 19.93 10.48 4.59
CA LYS A 125 20.63 9.38 3.96
C LYS A 125 21.54 8.69 4.96
N ASP A 126 21.44 7.38 5.06
CA ASP A 126 22.26 6.55 5.97
C ASP A 126 22.24 7.07 7.42
N GLY A 127 21.08 7.57 7.89
CA GLY A 127 20.89 8.14 9.22
C GLY A 127 21.43 9.56 9.42
N ALA A 128 22.02 10.18 8.37
CA ALA A 128 22.55 11.53 8.42
C ALA A 128 21.65 12.54 7.69
N LEU A 129 21.59 13.77 8.19
CA LEU A 129 20.93 14.89 7.52
C LEU A 129 21.76 15.32 6.29
N VAL A 130 21.12 15.31 5.11
CA VAL A 130 21.72 15.83 3.88
C VAL A 130 21.39 17.31 3.69
N SER A 131 20.11 17.66 3.76
CA SER A 131 19.64 19.05 3.65
C SER A 131 18.18 19.19 4.16
N THR A 132 17.78 20.43 4.41
CA THR A 132 16.38 20.83 4.59
C THR A 132 16.14 22.03 3.68
N ASP A 133 15.18 21.91 2.76
CA ASP A 133 14.89 22.92 1.76
C ASP A 133 13.38 23.16 1.64
N PRO A 134 12.92 24.36 1.24
CA PRO A 134 11.54 24.56 0.84
C PRO A 134 11.18 23.62 -0.32
N ALA A 135 9.99 23.01 -0.30
CA ALA A 135 9.55 22.11 -1.37
C ALA A 135 9.56 22.80 -2.73
N SER A 136 9.20 24.09 -2.77
CA SER A 136 9.22 24.91 -3.99
C SER A 136 10.60 25.16 -4.60
N ALA A 137 11.67 24.94 -3.83
CA ALA A 137 13.06 25.13 -4.27
C ALA A 137 13.71 23.85 -4.83
N LEU A 138 13.02 22.71 -4.73
CA LEU A 138 13.52 21.40 -5.16
C LEU A 138 12.76 20.90 -6.40
N THR A 139 13.46 20.20 -7.26
CA THR A 139 12.85 19.34 -8.29
C THR A 139 12.91 17.88 -7.85
N GLN A 140 12.06 17.03 -8.44
CA GLN A 140 12.07 15.59 -8.16
C GLN A 140 13.45 14.97 -8.45
N ASP A 141 14.08 15.35 -9.55
CA ASP A 141 15.43 14.86 -9.93
C ASP A 141 16.48 15.24 -8.90
N GLU A 142 16.45 16.49 -8.42
CA GLU A 142 17.36 16.97 -7.39
C GLU A 142 17.15 16.26 -6.07
N LEU A 143 15.90 16.05 -5.67
CA LEU A 143 15.54 15.31 -4.45
C LEU A 143 16.10 13.88 -4.52
N VAL A 144 15.85 13.16 -5.61
CA VAL A 144 16.35 11.79 -5.79
C VAL A 144 17.88 11.77 -5.84
N ARG A 145 18.50 12.72 -6.52
CA ARG A 145 19.96 12.85 -6.57
C ARG A 145 20.57 12.97 -5.17
N ARG A 146 19.95 13.77 -4.29
CA ARG A 146 20.44 13.96 -2.92
C ARG A 146 20.16 12.75 -2.04
N MET A 147 19.01 12.06 -2.21
CA MET A 147 18.68 10.83 -1.47
C MET A 147 19.63 9.68 -1.82
N VAL A 148 19.90 9.48 -3.12
CA VAL A 148 20.68 8.35 -3.63
C VAL A 148 22.18 8.67 -3.73
N GLY A 149 22.53 9.94 -3.98
CA GLY A 149 23.90 10.40 -4.17
C GLY A 149 24.44 10.22 -5.60
N ARG A 150 23.58 9.86 -6.57
CA ARG A 150 23.93 9.71 -8.00
C ARG A 150 22.70 9.99 -8.89
N PRO A 151 22.89 10.35 -10.19
CA PRO A 151 21.79 10.63 -11.11
C PRO A 151 20.86 9.43 -11.30
N ILE A 152 19.54 9.68 -11.50
CA ILE A 152 18.51 8.67 -11.73
C ILE A 152 18.84 7.78 -12.94
N GLN A 153 19.42 8.35 -14.01
CA GLN A 153 19.78 7.64 -15.25
C GLN A 153 20.72 6.44 -15.02
N SER A 154 21.48 6.43 -13.91
CA SER A 154 22.33 5.28 -13.54
C SER A 154 21.58 4.22 -12.71
N TYR A 155 20.32 4.46 -12.36
CA TYR A 155 19.53 3.54 -11.52
C TYR A 155 18.68 2.57 -12.34
N TYR A 156 18.25 3.01 -13.52
CA TYR A 156 17.52 2.19 -14.48
C TYR A 156 18.37 2.08 -15.76
N PRO A 157 19.35 1.19 -15.79
CA PRO A 157 19.94 0.85 -17.07
C PRO A 157 18.79 0.35 -17.95
N GLY A 158 18.44 1.12 -18.99
CA GLY A 158 17.48 0.66 -19.98
C GLY A 158 17.90 -0.72 -20.50
N ALA A 159 16.96 -1.49 -21.04
CA ALA A 159 17.32 -2.72 -21.73
C ALA A 159 18.47 -2.42 -22.70
N GLU A 160 19.56 -3.18 -22.60
CA GLU A 160 20.70 -2.98 -23.52
C GLU A 160 20.21 -3.08 -24.97
N PRO A 161 20.48 -2.07 -25.81
CA PRO A 161 20.09 -2.13 -27.20
C PRO A 161 20.69 -3.40 -27.85
N GLY A 162 19.82 -4.29 -28.34
CA GLY A 162 20.26 -5.52 -28.98
C GLY A 162 20.11 -6.80 -28.14
N THR A 163 19.52 -6.74 -26.95
CA THR A 163 19.15 -7.96 -26.21
C THR A 163 18.24 -8.82 -27.08
N GLN A 164 18.76 -9.94 -27.59
CA GLN A 164 17.93 -10.91 -28.32
C GLN A 164 17.07 -11.69 -27.32
N LEU A 165 15.76 -11.51 -27.42
CA LEU A 165 14.83 -12.31 -26.65
C LEU A 165 14.82 -13.75 -27.16
N GLY A 166 14.81 -14.70 -26.24
CA GLY A 166 14.74 -16.13 -26.56
C GLY A 166 13.35 -16.60 -26.98
N ALA A 167 13.19 -17.91 -27.02
CA ALA A 167 11.90 -18.54 -27.32
C ALA A 167 10.82 -18.19 -26.30
N THR A 168 9.56 -18.21 -26.74
CA THR A 168 8.40 -18.04 -25.85
C THR A 168 8.37 -19.16 -24.79
N LYS A 169 8.32 -18.76 -23.53
CA LYS A 169 8.30 -19.64 -22.36
C LYS A 169 6.88 -19.86 -21.84
N VAL A 170 6.09 -18.81 -21.81
CA VAL A 170 4.69 -18.85 -21.39
C VAL A 170 3.87 -18.16 -22.46
N SER A 171 2.74 -18.75 -22.81
CA SER A 171 1.76 -18.16 -23.72
C SER A 171 0.37 -18.33 -23.14
N LEU A 172 -0.34 -17.22 -23.02
CA LEU A 172 -1.77 -17.18 -22.70
C LEU A 172 -2.54 -16.83 -23.97
N ARG A 173 -3.63 -17.51 -24.24
CA ARG A 173 -4.54 -17.23 -25.36
C ARG A 173 -5.98 -17.25 -24.86
N GLY A 174 -6.61 -16.08 -24.82
CA GLY A 174 -7.97 -15.92 -24.33
C GLY A 174 -8.18 -16.45 -22.91
N ALA A 175 -7.13 -16.42 -22.07
CA ALA A 175 -7.18 -17.01 -20.74
C ALA A 175 -8.10 -16.19 -19.83
N GLY A 176 -8.91 -16.88 -19.02
CA GLY A 176 -9.83 -16.23 -18.10
C GLY A 176 -10.26 -17.16 -16.96
N ASN A 177 -10.72 -16.52 -15.87
CA ASN A 177 -11.34 -17.15 -14.71
C ASN A 177 -12.43 -16.22 -14.16
N ASP A 178 -12.76 -16.29 -12.87
CA ASP A 178 -13.79 -15.44 -12.26
C ASP A 178 -13.34 -13.97 -12.06
N PHE A 179 -12.04 -13.68 -12.20
CA PHE A 179 -11.44 -12.37 -11.92
C PHE A 179 -10.94 -11.65 -13.17
N VAL A 180 -10.50 -12.40 -14.19
CA VAL A 180 -9.95 -11.86 -15.44
C VAL A 180 -10.56 -12.58 -16.65
N ASP A 181 -10.64 -11.88 -17.78
CA ASP A 181 -11.24 -12.39 -19.00
C ASP A 181 -10.40 -12.01 -20.22
N ASP A 182 -10.36 -12.94 -21.20
CA ASP A 182 -9.71 -12.78 -22.51
C ASP A 182 -8.25 -12.29 -22.48
N VAL A 183 -7.45 -12.80 -21.53
CA VAL A 183 -6.04 -12.42 -21.41
C VAL A 183 -5.21 -13.15 -22.46
N THR A 184 -4.53 -12.37 -23.30
CA THR A 184 -3.57 -12.88 -24.30
C THR A 184 -2.21 -12.22 -24.06
N LEU A 185 -1.18 -13.04 -23.77
CA LEU A 185 0.13 -12.58 -23.35
C LEU A 185 1.20 -13.62 -23.69
N ASP A 186 2.37 -13.16 -24.18
CA ASP A 186 3.55 -14.00 -24.37
C ASP A 186 4.69 -13.51 -23.46
N LEU A 187 5.38 -14.47 -22.81
CA LEU A 187 6.60 -14.24 -22.04
C LEU A 187 7.75 -15.00 -22.70
N ARG A 188 8.83 -14.31 -23.01
CA ARG A 188 10.00 -14.92 -23.69
C ARG A 188 11.15 -15.14 -22.73
N ALA A 189 12.03 -16.05 -23.06
CA ALA A 189 13.26 -16.24 -22.30
C ALA A 189 14.13 -14.98 -22.33
N GLY A 190 14.60 -14.53 -21.15
CA GLY A 190 15.39 -13.31 -21.00
C GLY A 190 14.59 -12.00 -21.03
N GLU A 191 13.26 -12.08 -21.08
CA GLU A 191 12.36 -10.92 -21.08
C GLU A 191 11.87 -10.58 -19.67
N ILE A 192 11.74 -9.29 -19.38
CA ILE A 192 11.01 -8.78 -18.22
C ILE A 192 9.76 -8.09 -18.75
N VAL A 193 8.58 -8.67 -18.47
CA VAL A 193 7.28 -8.09 -18.86
C VAL A 193 6.66 -7.40 -17.66
N GLY A 194 6.38 -6.11 -17.79
CA GLY A 194 5.67 -5.32 -16.79
C GLY A 194 4.17 -5.35 -17.03
N LEU A 195 3.39 -5.73 -16.02
CA LEU A 195 1.93 -5.59 -16.02
C LEU A 195 1.55 -4.28 -15.32
N ALA A 196 1.03 -3.32 -16.07
CA ALA A 196 0.60 -2.02 -15.55
C ALA A 196 -0.94 -1.92 -15.52
N GLY A 197 -1.48 -1.21 -14.54
CA GLY A 197 -2.91 -0.99 -14.39
C GLY A 197 -3.25 -0.45 -12.99
N LEU A 198 -4.49 0.02 -12.81
CA LEU A 198 -5.00 0.47 -11.52
C LEU A 198 -5.23 -0.71 -10.56
N GLN A 199 -5.42 -0.41 -9.28
CA GLN A 199 -5.82 -1.43 -8.29
C GLN A 199 -7.14 -2.10 -8.73
N GLY A 200 -7.20 -3.43 -8.63
CA GLY A 200 -8.35 -4.20 -9.10
C GLY A 200 -8.42 -4.42 -10.63
N SER A 201 -7.36 -4.08 -11.38
CA SER A 201 -7.32 -4.30 -12.84
C SER A 201 -6.99 -5.73 -13.27
N GLY A 202 -6.81 -6.67 -12.35
CA GLY A 202 -6.55 -8.08 -12.66
C GLY A 202 -5.08 -8.47 -12.79
N ARG A 203 -4.13 -7.57 -12.50
CA ARG A 203 -2.67 -7.86 -12.63
C ARG A 203 -2.21 -9.01 -11.76
N THR A 204 -2.58 -8.99 -10.48
CA THR A 204 -2.24 -10.04 -9.50
C THR A 204 -2.92 -11.34 -9.89
N GLU A 205 -4.17 -11.28 -10.29
CA GLU A 205 -4.99 -12.43 -10.68
C GLU A 205 -4.46 -13.14 -11.92
N ILE A 206 -3.82 -12.42 -12.86
CA ILE A 206 -3.15 -13.03 -14.01
C ILE A 206 -1.95 -13.88 -13.55
N VAL A 207 -1.07 -13.35 -12.69
CA VAL A 207 0.11 -14.11 -12.23
C VAL A 207 -0.28 -15.26 -11.30
N GLU A 208 -1.32 -15.09 -10.48
CA GLU A 208 -1.91 -16.14 -9.66
C GLU A 208 -2.59 -17.22 -10.51
N GLY A 209 -3.20 -16.85 -11.66
CA GLY A 209 -3.73 -17.77 -12.64
C GLY A 209 -2.63 -18.65 -13.27
N ILE A 210 -1.52 -18.06 -13.69
CA ILE A 210 -0.35 -18.79 -14.21
C ILE A 210 0.22 -19.74 -13.16
N PHE A 211 0.24 -19.30 -11.88
CA PHE A 211 0.75 -20.11 -10.77
C PHE A 211 -0.28 -21.14 -10.26
N GLY A 212 -1.54 -21.05 -10.70
CA GLY A 212 -2.60 -21.99 -10.34
C GLY A 212 -3.17 -21.79 -8.94
N ALA A 213 -2.98 -20.62 -8.32
CA ALA A 213 -3.69 -20.22 -7.10
C ALA A 213 -5.17 -19.92 -7.41
N TYR A 214 -5.42 -19.22 -8.52
CA TYR A 214 -6.75 -19.01 -9.13
C TYR A 214 -6.72 -19.47 -10.58
N PRO A 215 -6.87 -20.78 -10.86
CA PRO A 215 -6.65 -21.37 -12.16
C PRO A 215 -7.51 -20.76 -13.27
N PHE A 216 -6.96 -20.65 -14.47
CA PHE A 216 -7.76 -20.30 -15.63
C PHE A 216 -8.76 -21.40 -15.94
N THR A 217 -10.00 -20.99 -16.18
CA THR A 217 -11.15 -21.87 -16.52
C THR A 217 -11.51 -21.76 -18.00
N ARG A 218 -11.03 -20.72 -18.69
CA ARG A 218 -11.23 -20.44 -20.12
C ARG A 218 -9.87 -20.16 -20.78
N GLY A 219 -9.83 -20.33 -22.10
CA GLY A 219 -8.63 -20.14 -22.91
C GLY A 219 -7.57 -21.22 -22.67
N THR A 220 -6.34 -20.95 -23.09
CA THR A 220 -5.21 -21.87 -22.98
C THR A 220 -3.99 -21.23 -22.33
N LEU A 221 -3.26 -22.04 -21.55
CA LEU A 221 -1.95 -21.75 -21.03
C LEU A 221 -0.95 -22.73 -21.67
N GLU A 222 0.07 -22.21 -22.31
CA GLU A 222 1.16 -22.99 -22.88
C GLU A 222 2.48 -22.72 -22.18
N LEU A 223 3.27 -23.77 -21.96
CA LEU A 223 4.66 -23.68 -21.47
C LEU A 223 5.58 -24.33 -22.50
N ASP A 224 6.60 -23.59 -22.95
CA ASP A 224 7.52 -24.04 -24.00
C ASP A 224 6.79 -24.61 -25.24
N GLY A 225 5.67 -23.96 -25.65
CA GLY A 225 4.85 -24.37 -26.80
C GLY A 225 3.99 -25.62 -26.59
N ARG A 226 3.81 -26.05 -25.36
CA ARG A 226 2.92 -27.17 -25.01
C ARG A 226 1.79 -26.68 -24.11
N GLU A 227 0.58 -27.00 -24.49
CA GLU A 227 -0.58 -26.72 -23.64
C GLU A 227 -0.50 -27.48 -22.33
N VAL A 228 -0.71 -26.75 -21.22
CA VAL A 228 -0.68 -27.30 -19.87
C VAL A 228 -1.91 -26.82 -19.09
N ARG A 229 -2.36 -27.64 -18.16
CA ARG A 229 -3.41 -27.26 -17.22
C ARG A 229 -2.86 -27.24 -15.81
N ILE A 230 -2.69 -26.04 -15.28
CA ILE A 230 -2.22 -25.81 -13.92
C ILE A 230 -3.41 -25.44 -13.05
N THR A 231 -3.76 -26.29 -12.09
CA THR A 231 -4.93 -26.11 -11.20
C THR A 231 -4.54 -26.00 -9.74
N SER A 232 -3.25 -25.92 -9.45
CA SER A 232 -2.74 -25.69 -8.08
C SER A 232 -1.29 -25.22 -8.13
N PRO A 233 -0.82 -24.47 -7.09
CA PRO A 233 0.57 -24.06 -6.94
C PRO A 233 1.58 -25.22 -7.03
N ARG A 234 1.22 -26.38 -6.45
CA ARG A 234 2.07 -27.58 -6.51
C ARG A 234 2.32 -28.08 -7.94
N GLN A 235 1.36 -27.88 -8.84
CA GLN A 235 1.53 -28.24 -10.25
C GLN A 235 2.38 -27.21 -10.99
N ALA A 236 2.35 -25.93 -10.60
CA ALA A 236 3.18 -24.88 -11.19
C ALA A 236 4.68 -25.05 -10.83
N VAL A 237 4.98 -25.50 -9.64
CA VAL A 237 6.37 -25.72 -9.19
C VAL A 237 7.09 -26.80 -10.00
N ARG A 238 6.37 -27.83 -10.49
CA ARG A 238 6.97 -28.92 -11.28
C ARG A 238 7.62 -28.40 -12.59
N PRO A 239 6.98 -27.59 -13.43
CA PRO A 239 7.60 -26.96 -14.59
C PRO A 239 8.46 -25.75 -14.23
N ARG A 240 8.78 -25.52 -12.94
CA ARG A 240 9.65 -24.45 -12.42
C ARG A 240 9.08 -23.05 -12.56
N ILE A 241 7.78 -22.91 -12.39
CA ILE A 241 7.16 -21.58 -12.20
C ILE A 241 7.20 -21.27 -10.72
N ALA A 242 7.64 -20.06 -10.37
CA ALA A 242 7.63 -19.52 -9.00
C ALA A 242 6.83 -18.24 -8.96
N LEU A 243 6.18 -17.98 -7.83
CA LEU A 243 5.45 -16.75 -7.54
C LEU A 243 6.03 -16.09 -6.29
N ILE A 244 6.40 -14.82 -6.42
CA ILE A 244 6.70 -13.95 -5.27
C ILE A 244 5.43 -13.15 -5.00
N THR A 245 4.77 -13.41 -3.88
CA THR A 245 3.47 -12.84 -3.55
C THR A 245 3.57 -11.40 -3.09
N GLU A 246 2.52 -10.60 -3.28
CA GLU A 246 2.40 -9.24 -2.77
C GLU A 246 2.40 -9.24 -1.22
N ASP A 247 1.52 -10.02 -0.60
CA ASP A 247 1.50 -10.21 0.85
C ASP A 247 2.32 -11.45 1.25
N ARG A 248 3.62 -11.23 1.46
CA ARG A 248 4.54 -12.27 1.93
C ARG A 248 4.16 -12.86 3.29
N LYS A 249 3.47 -12.10 4.17
CA LYS A 249 3.11 -12.57 5.51
C LYS A 249 1.91 -13.49 5.50
N ALA A 250 0.92 -13.19 4.66
CA ALA A 250 -0.30 -14.00 4.56
C ALA A 250 -0.16 -15.18 3.58
N GLN A 251 0.64 -15.02 2.50
CA GLN A 251 0.64 -15.95 1.37
C GLN A 251 2.01 -16.57 1.10
N GLY A 252 3.11 -15.91 1.47
CA GLY A 252 4.44 -16.29 1.00
C GLY A 252 5.32 -17.01 2.03
N LEU A 253 5.12 -16.78 3.31
CA LEU A 253 6.03 -17.26 4.37
C LEU A 253 5.28 -17.95 5.51
N ALA A 254 5.83 -19.06 5.99
CA ALA A 254 5.42 -19.69 7.24
C ALA A 254 6.11 -18.97 8.42
N LEU A 255 5.50 -17.87 8.91
CA LEU A 255 6.12 -16.94 9.87
C LEU A 255 6.59 -17.60 11.19
N GLY A 256 5.99 -18.71 11.58
CA GLY A 256 6.39 -19.48 12.76
C GLY A 256 7.57 -20.43 12.54
N GLN A 257 8.11 -20.50 11.32
CA GLN A 257 9.21 -21.39 10.97
C GLN A 257 10.52 -20.62 10.76
N PRO A 258 11.69 -21.25 10.97
CA PRO A 258 12.99 -20.69 10.61
C PRO A 258 13.11 -20.38 9.12
N VAL A 259 14.06 -19.51 8.75
CA VAL A 259 14.33 -19.16 7.34
C VAL A 259 14.67 -20.42 6.52
N LEU A 260 15.41 -21.36 7.10
CA LEU A 260 15.78 -22.61 6.43
C LEU A 260 14.58 -23.45 6.01
N ASP A 261 13.51 -23.45 6.81
CA ASP A 261 12.30 -24.24 6.54
C ASP A 261 11.36 -23.51 5.56
N ASN A 262 11.59 -22.21 5.32
CA ASN A 262 10.89 -21.41 4.33
C ASN A 262 11.58 -21.40 2.96
N ALA A 263 12.85 -21.76 2.88
CA ALA A 263 13.65 -21.78 1.64
C ALA A 263 13.63 -23.15 0.97
#